data_923f1aaf50b57ab0b907234f15c5a482
#
_entry.id   923f1aaf50b57ab0b907234f15c5a482
#
_cell.length_a   1.000
_cell.length_b   1.000
_cell.length_c   1.000
_cell.angle_alpha   90.00
_cell.angle_beta   90.00
_cell.angle_gamma   90.00
#
_symmetry.space_group_name_H-M   'P 1'
#
loop_
_entity.id
_entity.type
_entity.pdbx_description
1 polymer ?
#
loop_
_entity_poly.entity_id
_entity_poly.type
_entity_poly.pdbx_seq_one_letter_code
_entity_poly.pdbx_strand_id
1 'polypeptide(L)'
;PFGGNLLDYFAEALVQDDQFREDMDYTWYLIKCSDPDGARRNEGFQTGPHTPMNFTLNYYRTPNTLTAESCFPYRFGPLDLNDPVPETRALMKVMDQVPMTFISSMHMMKWGGITYEVPEPCETIYPALWDVAKRFNVFPRKRLGTMYAPGIQYAAYLSPARSWVKAWNAGNKNLEPIRGCYIYEYGQQLNPDMFMQIPECCMWYEPRMWDNTPTETTLGEALDYGQKAMDGVNSFMLRVWNEALPHLKTGGVYKEMMDEWMAPVISAYTNVTDPAFSFDEKIRAKKATVAEKVGVEGHDDLYRMFSVGGLIRTLEAELEAGGSEVLAGLNGEVIGTLQEYDNYLHDNYTILAHPIRNLVGMSLGSILHSAEFAKGKQRAVVSGYKL
;
A
#
# COMPACT_ATOMS: atom_id res chain seq x y z
N PRO A 1 -11.99 5.60 2.50
CA PRO A 1 -13.45 5.78 2.51
C PRO A 1 -14.21 4.47 2.24
N PHE A 2 -13.84 3.68 1.21
CA PHE A 2 -14.60 2.48 0.89
C PHE A 2 -14.55 1.41 2.00
N GLY A 3 -13.47 1.33 2.77
CA GLY A 3 -13.33 0.40 3.90
C GLY A 3 -14.38 0.62 4.98
N GLY A 4 -14.65 1.86 5.38
CA GLY A 4 -15.71 2.19 6.32
C GLY A 4 -17.09 1.77 5.79
N ASN A 5 -17.39 2.07 4.53
CA ASN A 5 -18.63 1.66 3.87
C ASN A 5 -18.78 0.14 3.80
N LEU A 6 -17.68 -0.59 3.51
CA LEU A 6 -17.69 -2.05 3.52
C LEU A 6 -18.07 -2.60 4.88
N LEU A 7 -17.46 -2.08 5.95
CA LEU A 7 -17.71 -2.56 7.30
C LEU A 7 -19.12 -2.23 7.79
N ASP A 8 -19.70 -1.09 7.39
CA ASP A 8 -21.12 -0.79 7.67
C ASP A 8 -22.05 -1.80 6.99
N TYR A 9 -21.83 -2.03 5.69
CA TYR A 9 -22.62 -3.00 4.94
C TYR A 9 -22.47 -4.43 5.51
N PHE A 10 -21.25 -4.82 5.86
CA PHE A 10 -20.98 -6.13 6.45
C PHE A 10 -21.63 -6.29 7.82
N ALA A 11 -21.53 -5.27 8.68
CA ALA A 11 -22.20 -5.27 9.98
C ALA A 11 -23.72 -5.39 9.85
N GLU A 12 -24.32 -4.67 8.90
CA GLU A 12 -25.75 -4.75 8.60
C GLU A 12 -26.13 -6.16 8.14
N ALA A 13 -25.39 -6.77 7.23
CA ALA A 13 -25.62 -8.13 6.76
C ALA A 13 -25.54 -9.16 7.91
N LEU A 14 -24.56 -9.05 8.79
CA LEU A 14 -24.41 -9.92 9.97
C LEU A 14 -25.58 -9.79 10.96
N VAL A 15 -26.21 -8.61 11.05
CA VAL A 15 -27.35 -8.37 11.97
C VAL A 15 -28.66 -8.80 11.34
N GLN A 16 -28.84 -8.59 10.05
CA GLN A 16 -30.13 -8.83 9.36
C GLN A 16 -30.32 -10.27 8.85
N ASP A 17 -29.20 -10.98 8.59
CA ASP A 17 -29.23 -12.33 8.02
C ASP A 17 -28.63 -13.34 9.00
N ASP A 18 -29.54 -14.00 9.77
CA ASP A 18 -29.18 -15.03 10.75
C ASP A 18 -28.47 -16.22 10.09
N GLN A 19 -28.97 -16.66 8.92
CA GLN A 19 -28.37 -17.79 8.20
C GLN A 19 -26.94 -17.47 7.75
N PHE A 20 -26.73 -16.27 7.18
CA PHE A 20 -25.39 -15.82 6.79
C PHE A 20 -24.44 -15.79 8.00
N ARG A 21 -24.89 -15.26 9.14
CA ARG A 21 -24.08 -15.20 10.38
C ARG A 21 -23.75 -16.60 10.90
N GLU A 22 -24.71 -17.52 10.88
CA GLU A 22 -24.52 -18.90 11.31
C GLU A 22 -23.60 -19.67 10.36
N ASP A 23 -23.73 -19.51 9.05
CA ASP A 23 -22.89 -20.15 8.05
C ASP A 23 -21.43 -19.70 8.17
N MET A 24 -21.20 -18.40 8.40
CA MET A 24 -19.87 -17.86 8.63
C MET A 24 -19.24 -18.35 9.93
N ASP A 25 -20.04 -18.58 10.99
CA ASP A 25 -19.59 -19.17 12.28
C ASP A 25 -18.33 -18.50 12.84
N TYR A 26 -18.34 -17.16 12.89
CA TYR A 26 -17.28 -16.31 13.43
C TYR A 26 -17.81 -15.31 14.45
N THR A 27 -17.00 -14.95 15.42
CA THR A 27 -17.13 -13.69 16.16
C THR A 27 -16.32 -12.63 15.44
N TRP A 28 -16.98 -11.61 14.92
CA TRP A 28 -16.37 -10.53 14.14
C TRP A 28 -16.06 -9.31 14.99
N TYR A 29 -14.85 -8.81 14.90
CA TYR A 29 -14.43 -7.52 15.46
C TYR A 29 -14.22 -6.55 14.31
N LEU A 30 -15.12 -5.57 14.17
CA LEU A 30 -15.15 -4.62 13.06
C LEU A 30 -14.59 -3.27 13.50
N ILE A 31 -13.40 -2.93 13.05
CA ILE A 31 -12.70 -1.68 13.37
C ILE A 31 -12.73 -0.78 12.15
N LYS A 32 -13.60 0.25 12.16
CA LYS A 32 -13.83 1.12 10.99
C LYS A 32 -12.67 2.05 10.66
N CYS A 33 -11.87 2.41 11.65
CA CYS A 33 -10.73 3.32 11.49
C CYS A 33 -9.65 2.98 12.51
N SER A 34 -8.50 2.52 12.05
CA SER A 34 -7.34 2.22 12.88
C SER A 34 -6.38 3.41 13.03
N ASP A 35 -6.50 4.43 12.17
CA ASP A 35 -5.71 5.67 12.21
C ASP A 35 -6.64 6.89 12.02
N PRO A 36 -7.31 7.36 13.09
CA PRO A 36 -8.24 8.49 13.02
C PRO A 36 -7.55 9.80 12.66
N ASP A 37 -6.31 10.00 13.05
CA ASP A 37 -5.56 11.22 12.78
C ASP A 37 -5.12 11.30 11.31
N GLY A 38 -4.63 10.21 10.74
CA GLY A 38 -4.36 10.10 9.32
C GLY A 38 -5.63 10.23 8.48
N ALA A 39 -6.75 9.64 8.92
CA ALA A 39 -8.04 9.76 8.24
C ALA A 39 -8.48 11.22 8.12
N ARG A 40 -8.40 12.01 9.21
CA ARG A 40 -8.73 13.46 9.21
C ARG A 40 -7.88 14.25 8.23
N ARG A 41 -6.57 13.96 8.16
CA ARG A 41 -5.65 14.64 7.22
C ARG A 41 -5.91 14.30 5.76
N ASN A 42 -6.66 13.23 5.51
CA ASN A 42 -7.03 12.74 4.19
C ASN A 42 -8.48 13.10 3.78
N GLU A 43 -9.24 13.84 4.59
CA GLU A 43 -10.64 14.20 4.29
C GLU A 43 -10.78 14.97 2.97
N GLY A 44 -9.80 15.79 2.60
CA GLY A 44 -9.84 16.60 1.38
C GLY A 44 -9.99 15.78 0.11
N PHE A 45 -9.31 14.64 -0.02
CA PHE A 45 -9.50 13.78 -1.18
C PHE A 45 -10.65 12.78 -1.01
N GLN A 46 -11.05 12.46 0.22
CA GLN A 46 -12.12 11.51 0.48
C GLN A 46 -13.50 12.05 0.14
N THR A 47 -13.69 13.35 0.24
CA THR A 47 -14.93 14.04 -0.11
C THR A 47 -15.07 14.35 -1.61
N GLY A 48 -14.00 14.21 -2.38
CA GLY A 48 -13.94 14.44 -3.82
C GLY A 48 -13.60 15.89 -4.21
N PRO A 49 -13.40 16.16 -5.48
CA PRO A 49 -13.52 15.23 -6.61
C PRO A 49 -12.47 14.11 -6.56
N HIS A 50 -12.84 12.91 -7.03
CA HIS A 50 -11.96 11.74 -6.99
C HIS A 50 -11.01 11.71 -8.19
N THR A 51 -10.18 12.73 -8.33
CA THR A 51 -9.17 12.87 -9.38
C THR A 51 -7.75 12.67 -8.81
N PRO A 52 -6.78 12.25 -9.64
CA PRO A 52 -5.37 12.18 -9.21
C PRO A 52 -4.86 13.50 -8.65
N MET A 53 -5.20 14.63 -9.27
CA MET A 53 -4.82 15.96 -8.81
C MET A 53 -5.33 16.24 -7.39
N ASN A 54 -6.65 16.08 -7.14
CA ASN A 54 -7.22 16.34 -5.81
C ASN A 54 -6.65 15.38 -4.76
N PHE A 55 -6.41 14.13 -5.14
CA PHE A 55 -5.74 13.18 -4.25
C PHE A 55 -4.34 13.67 -3.88
N THR A 56 -3.53 14.03 -4.87
CA THR A 56 -2.15 14.49 -4.68
C THR A 56 -2.06 15.68 -3.73
N LEU A 57 -2.92 16.68 -3.93
CA LEU A 57 -2.93 17.90 -3.12
C LEU A 57 -3.45 17.69 -1.69
N ASN A 58 -4.16 16.60 -1.41
CA ASN A 58 -4.79 16.33 -0.12
C ASN A 58 -4.28 15.05 0.54
N TYR A 59 -3.31 14.35 -0.04
CA TYR A 59 -2.81 13.10 0.50
C TYR A 59 -1.85 13.33 1.67
N TYR A 60 -2.06 12.54 2.72
CA TYR A 60 -1.14 12.38 3.83
C TYR A 60 -0.93 10.89 4.09
N ARG A 61 0.30 10.49 4.33
CA ARG A 61 0.65 9.16 4.80
C ARG A 61 1.33 9.25 6.15
N THR A 62 0.78 8.56 7.12
CA THR A 62 1.43 8.39 8.43
C THR A 62 2.78 7.70 8.23
N PRO A 63 3.88 8.21 8.79
CA PRO A 63 5.18 7.55 8.74
C PRO A 63 5.11 6.10 9.22
N ASN A 64 5.90 5.21 8.61
CA ASN A 64 5.88 3.77 8.94
C ASN A 64 6.17 3.49 10.42
N THR A 65 7.03 4.32 11.04
CA THR A 65 7.32 4.26 12.48
C THR A 65 6.16 4.71 13.37
N LEU A 66 5.09 5.26 12.80
CA LEU A 66 3.87 5.71 13.49
C LEU A 66 2.62 5.01 12.97
N THR A 67 2.74 4.12 11.97
CA THR A 67 1.60 3.39 11.40
C THR A 67 1.12 2.32 12.38
N ALA A 68 -0.17 2.35 12.72
CA ALA A 68 -0.79 1.43 13.68
C ALA A 68 -0.49 -0.05 13.42
N GLU A 69 -0.41 -0.45 12.16
CA GLU A 69 -0.19 -1.84 11.74
C GLU A 69 1.28 -2.29 11.80
N SER A 70 2.24 -1.38 12.01
CA SER A 70 3.68 -1.65 11.96
C SER A 70 4.41 -1.41 13.29
N CYS A 71 3.67 -1.13 14.37
CA CYS A 71 4.25 -0.75 15.67
C CYS A 71 4.00 -1.81 16.76
N PHE A 72 3.74 -3.06 16.39
CA PHE A 72 3.54 -4.13 17.37
C PHE A 72 4.84 -4.57 18.03
N PRO A 73 4.80 -5.00 19.30
CA PRO A 73 5.99 -5.48 20.01
C PRO A 73 6.68 -6.63 19.26
N TYR A 74 8.02 -6.59 19.22
CA TYR A 74 8.80 -7.59 18.52
C TYR A 74 10.18 -7.80 19.18
N ARG A 75 10.58 -9.06 19.33
CA ARG A 75 11.91 -9.43 19.84
C ARG A 75 12.66 -10.30 18.86
N PHE A 76 13.87 -9.89 18.52
CA PHE A 76 14.78 -10.70 17.72
C PHE A 76 16.23 -10.25 17.92
N GLY A 77 17.12 -11.16 18.37
CA GLY A 77 18.52 -10.83 18.60
C GLY A 77 18.68 -9.62 19.51
N PRO A 78 19.31 -8.51 19.03
CA PRO A 78 19.45 -7.29 19.80
C PRO A 78 18.18 -6.40 19.77
N LEU A 79 17.18 -6.72 18.96
CA LEU A 79 15.93 -5.97 18.90
C LEU A 79 15.02 -6.37 20.07
N ASP A 80 14.64 -5.38 20.85
CA ASP A 80 13.57 -5.45 21.85
C ASP A 80 12.67 -4.23 21.66
N LEU A 81 11.73 -4.36 20.73
CA LEU A 81 10.81 -3.30 20.33
C LEU A 81 9.53 -3.45 21.16
N ASN A 82 9.24 -2.48 22.00
CA ASN A 82 8.05 -2.48 22.86
C ASN A 82 7.58 -1.04 23.13
N ASP A 83 7.41 -0.28 22.05
CA ASP A 83 6.88 1.08 22.11
C ASP A 83 5.74 1.28 21.11
N PRO A 84 4.61 0.53 21.27
CA PRO A 84 3.48 0.62 20.37
C PRO A 84 2.81 2.00 20.46
N VAL A 85 2.40 2.54 19.31
CA VAL A 85 1.58 3.75 19.24
C VAL A 85 0.21 3.53 19.88
N PRO A 86 -0.53 4.59 20.29
CA PRO A 86 -1.84 4.44 20.93
C PRO A 86 -2.82 3.57 20.15
N GLU A 87 -2.84 3.69 18.83
CA GLU A 87 -3.67 2.95 17.90
C GLU A 87 -3.31 1.44 17.92
N THR A 88 -2.01 1.13 17.87
CA THR A 88 -1.52 -0.26 18.01
C THR A 88 -1.93 -0.84 19.36
N ARG A 89 -1.81 -0.06 20.46
CA ARG A 89 -2.26 -0.54 21.77
C ARG A 89 -3.75 -0.83 21.82
N ALA A 90 -4.56 -0.07 21.08
CA ALA A 90 -6.00 -0.35 20.96
C ALA A 90 -6.27 -1.67 20.23
N LEU A 91 -5.54 -1.94 19.14
CA LEU A 91 -5.61 -3.21 18.40
C LEU A 91 -5.15 -4.38 19.29
N MET A 92 -4.03 -4.25 20.00
CA MET A 92 -3.51 -5.26 20.91
C MET A 92 -4.53 -5.66 21.99
N LYS A 93 -5.28 -4.70 22.56
CA LYS A 93 -6.31 -5.01 23.55
C LYS A 93 -7.36 -6.00 23.07
N VAL A 94 -7.66 -6.00 21.79
CA VAL A 94 -8.59 -6.99 21.18
C VAL A 94 -7.84 -8.29 20.92
N MET A 95 -6.67 -8.23 20.29
CA MET A 95 -5.90 -9.40 19.89
C MET A 95 -5.40 -10.23 21.06
N ASP A 96 -5.02 -9.59 22.17
CA ASP A 96 -4.53 -10.27 23.38
C ASP A 96 -5.65 -11.02 24.14
N GLN A 97 -6.91 -10.62 23.96
CA GLN A 97 -8.05 -11.27 24.61
C GLN A 97 -8.54 -12.50 23.84
N VAL A 98 -8.41 -12.48 22.51
CA VAL A 98 -8.92 -13.55 21.65
C VAL A 98 -7.90 -13.84 20.55
N PRO A 99 -7.27 -15.03 20.53
CA PRO A 99 -6.41 -15.42 19.43
C PRO A 99 -7.17 -15.37 18.11
N MET A 100 -6.77 -14.47 17.22
CA MET A 100 -7.44 -14.27 15.93
C MET A 100 -7.23 -15.48 15.03
N THR A 101 -8.28 -15.98 14.41
CA THR A 101 -8.21 -16.99 13.34
C THR A 101 -7.89 -16.34 12.00
N PHE A 102 -8.48 -15.15 11.79
CA PHE A 102 -8.40 -14.41 10.56
C PHE A 102 -8.32 -12.90 10.85
N ILE A 103 -7.45 -12.22 10.12
CA ILE A 103 -7.36 -10.75 10.12
C ILE A 103 -7.45 -10.27 8.68
N SER A 104 -8.21 -9.20 8.46
CA SER A 104 -8.17 -8.45 7.20
C SER A 104 -8.01 -6.97 7.47
N SER A 105 -7.07 -6.34 6.78
CA SER A 105 -6.92 -4.90 6.71
C SER A 105 -7.15 -4.43 5.29
N MET A 106 -7.96 -3.40 5.10
CA MET A 106 -8.31 -2.91 3.78
C MET A 106 -7.39 -1.77 3.39
N HIS A 107 -6.61 -2.01 2.36
CA HIS A 107 -5.69 -1.03 1.82
C HIS A 107 -6.16 -0.46 0.48
N MET A 108 -5.59 0.66 0.11
CA MET A 108 -5.91 1.36 -1.11
C MET A 108 -4.64 1.78 -1.85
N MET A 109 -4.50 1.30 -3.07
CA MET A 109 -3.48 1.74 -4.01
C MET A 109 -4.06 2.77 -5.00
N LYS A 110 -3.19 3.30 -5.85
CA LYS A 110 -3.57 4.39 -6.76
C LYS A 110 -3.93 3.87 -8.14
N TRP A 111 -3.14 2.94 -8.71
CA TRP A 111 -3.19 2.57 -10.13
C TRP A 111 -3.27 1.07 -10.36
N GLY A 112 -4.23 0.65 -11.15
CA GLY A 112 -4.40 -0.75 -11.56
C GLY A 112 -5.69 -1.39 -11.08
N GLY A 113 -5.62 -2.69 -10.81
CA GLY A 113 -6.72 -3.51 -10.34
C GLY A 113 -6.63 -3.82 -8.85
N ILE A 114 -6.75 -5.12 -8.52
CA ILE A 114 -6.63 -5.62 -7.15
C ILE A 114 -5.30 -6.34 -6.95
N THR A 115 -4.69 -6.13 -5.79
CA THR A 115 -3.66 -7.01 -5.23
C THR A 115 -4.16 -7.58 -3.92
N TYR A 116 -4.11 -8.89 -3.75
CA TYR A 116 -4.36 -9.57 -2.50
C TYR A 116 -3.02 -9.88 -1.85
N GLU A 117 -2.78 -9.29 -0.71
CA GLU A 117 -1.63 -9.63 0.10
C GLU A 117 -2.01 -10.76 1.04
N VAL A 118 -1.26 -11.85 0.98
CA VAL A 118 -1.45 -13.06 1.79
C VAL A 118 -0.14 -13.43 2.46
N PRO A 119 -0.14 -14.09 3.63
CA PRO A 119 1.08 -14.33 4.39
C PRO A 119 1.99 -15.36 3.75
N GLU A 120 1.44 -16.31 3.04
CA GLU A 120 2.10 -17.50 2.51
C GLU A 120 1.40 -17.99 1.24
N PRO A 121 2.03 -18.90 0.45
CA PRO A 121 1.37 -19.54 -0.67
C PRO A 121 0.06 -20.24 -0.24
N CYS A 122 -1.03 -19.91 -0.94
CA CYS A 122 -2.37 -20.47 -0.67
C CYS A 122 -3.13 -20.67 -1.99
N GLU A 123 -2.52 -21.42 -2.93
CA GLU A 123 -2.98 -21.55 -4.32
C GLU A 123 -4.42 -22.03 -4.43
N THR A 124 -4.93 -22.78 -3.45
CA THR A 124 -6.30 -23.29 -3.44
C THR A 124 -7.37 -22.20 -3.39
N ILE A 125 -7.05 -21.01 -2.84
CA ILE A 125 -7.99 -19.89 -2.75
C ILE A 125 -7.89 -18.94 -3.96
N TYR A 126 -6.79 -18.93 -4.71
CA TYR A 126 -6.59 -17.95 -5.79
C TYR A 126 -7.70 -17.94 -6.84
N PRO A 127 -8.24 -19.08 -7.31
CA PRO A 127 -9.35 -19.07 -8.24
C PRO A 127 -10.58 -18.33 -7.71
N ALA A 128 -10.91 -18.51 -6.43
CA ALA A 128 -12.04 -17.82 -5.81
C ALA A 128 -11.81 -16.30 -5.72
N LEU A 129 -10.59 -15.87 -5.38
CA LEU A 129 -10.22 -14.45 -5.35
C LEU A 129 -10.30 -13.82 -6.75
N TRP A 130 -9.85 -14.53 -7.80
CA TRP A 130 -9.94 -14.05 -9.18
C TRP A 130 -11.37 -14.00 -9.68
N ASP A 131 -12.21 -14.96 -9.32
CA ASP A 131 -13.64 -14.97 -9.68
C ASP A 131 -14.39 -13.82 -9.03
N VAL A 132 -14.10 -13.53 -7.77
CA VAL A 132 -14.66 -12.36 -7.08
C VAL A 132 -14.24 -11.07 -7.78
N ALA A 133 -12.97 -10.89 -8.07
CA ALA A 133 -12.47 -9.71 -8.78
C ALA A 133 -13.19 -9.54 -10.14
N LYS A 134 -13.32 -10.61 -10.90
CA LYS A 134 -14.01 -10.63 -12.20
C LYS A 134 -15.50 -10.26 -12.07
N ARG A 135 -16.22 -10.78 -11.07
CA ARG A 135 -17.64 -10.47 -10.82
C ARG A 135 -17.88 -8.98 -10.65
N PHE A 136 -16.97 -8.31 -9.99
CA PHE A 136 -17.04 -6.87 -9.72
C PHE A 136 -16.31 -6.02 -10.76
N ASN A 137 -15.93 -6.61 -11.90
CA ASN A 137 -15.22 -5.92 -12.97
C ASN A 137 -13.94 -5.21 -12.48
N VAL A 138 -13.21 -5.86 -11.58
CA VAL A 138 -11.88 -5.46 -11.12
C VAL A 138 -10.89 -6.54 -11.57
N PHE A 139 -9.83 -6.15 -12.25
CA PHE A 139 -8.86 -7.14 -12.74
C PHE A 139 -7.73 -7.37 -11.70
N PRO A 140 -7.17 -8.58 -11.64
CA PRO A 140 -5.94 -8.83 -10.89
C PRO A 140 -4.80 -7.97 -11.45
N ARG A 141 -4.08 -7.28 -10.58
CA ARG A 141 -2.98 -6.41 -10.99
C ARG A 141 -1.86 -7.22 -11.65
N LYS A 142 -1.31 -6.71 -12.74
CA LYS A 142 -0.24 -7.35 -13.50
C LYS A 142 1.12 -6.65 -13.36
N ARG A 143 1.34 -5.98 -12.25
CA ARG A 143 2.65 -5.38 -12.00
C ARG A 143 3.68 -6.49 -11.78
N LEU A 144 4.76 -6.41 -12.50
CA LEU A 144 5.93 -7.29 -12.32
C LEU A 144 6.67 -6.93 -11.03
N GLY A 145 7.37 -7.90 -10.48
CA GLY A 145 8.25 -7.72 -9.32
C GLY A 145 7.91 -8.69 -8.19
N THR A 146 7.32 -8.17 -7.13
CA THR A 146 7.04 -8.94 -5.90
C THR A 146 5.80 -9.83 -5.99
N MET A 147 5.11 -9.86 -7.13
CA MET A 147 3.91 -10.67 -7.30
C MET A 147 4.26 -12.13 -7.57
N TYR A 148 3.67 -13.01 -6.78
CA TYR A 148 3.76 -14.46 -6.96
C TYR A 148 2.89 -14.96 -8.12
N ALA A 149 1.68 -14.40 -8.24
CA ALA A 149 0.73 -14.66 -9.32
C ALA A 149 -0.02 -13.36 -9.64
N PRO A 150 -0.77 -13.26 -10.75
CA PRO A 150 -1.55 -12.07 -11.04
C PRO A 150 -2.42 -11.64 -9.86
N GLY A 151 -2.19 -10.45 -9.32
CA GLY A 151 -2.90 -9.91 -8.17
C GLY A 151 -2.60 -10.60 -6.83
N ILE A 152 -1.56 -11.43 -6.72
CA ILE A 152 -1.18 -12.11 -5.46
C ILE A 152 0.23 -11.68 -5.05
N GLN A 153 0.34 -11.16 -3.84
CA GLN A 153 1.59 -10.76 -3.22
C GLN A 153 1.69 -11.35 -1.81
N TYR A 154 2.90 -11.66 -1.35
CA TYR A 154 3.10 -12.15 0.02
C TYR A 154 3.40 -11.01 0.98
N ALA A 155 2.59 -10.89 2.03
CA ALA A 155 2.75 -9.89 3.09
C ALA A 155 4.12 -9.96 3.80
N ALA A 156 4.78 -11.12 3.75
CA ALA A 156 6.14 -11.29 4.29
C ALA A 156 7.18 -10.33 3.69
N TYR A 157 6.95 -9.84 2.46
CA TYR A 157 7.84 -8.87 1.81
C TYR A 157 7.65 -7.43 2.32
N LEU A 158 6.56 -7.17 3.03
CA LEU A 158 6.21 -5.83 3.52
C LEU A 158 6.61 -5.61 4.98
N SER A 159 7.06 -6.66 5.67
CA SER A 159 7.43 -6.55 7.08
C SER A 159 8.76 -5.82 7.26
N PRO A 160 8.77 -4.64 7.91
CA PRO A 160 10.00 -3.95 8.26
C PRO A 160 10.88 -4.81 9.17
N ALA A 161 10.28 -5.51 10.15
CA ALA A 161 11.00 -6.35 11.08
C ALA A 161 11.71 -7.53 10.39
N ARG A 162 11.05 -8.21 9.45
CA ARG A 162 11.68 -9.31 8.68
C ARG A 162 12.81 -8.80 7.79
N SER A 163 12.60 -7.67 7.13
CA SER A 163 13.61 -7.03 6.29
C SER A 163 14.83 -6.65 7.13
N TRP A 164 14.60 -6.07 8.31
CA TRP A 164 15.64 -5.72 9.26
C TRP A 164 16.42 -6.96 9.73
N VAL A 165 15.72 -8.01 10.16
CA VAL A 165 16.32 -9.30 10.58
C VAL A 165 17.16 -9.92 9.46
N LYS A 166 16.64 -9.91 8.22
CA LYS A 166 17.38 -10.41 7.05
C LYS A 166 18.68 -9.65 6.83
N ALA A 167 18.60 -8.32 6.84
CA ALA A 167 19.79 -7.48 6.66
C ALA A 167 20.80 -7.64 7.81
N TRP A 168 20.34 -7.71 9.05
CA TRP A 168 21.17 -7.99 10.22
C TRP A 168 21.92 -9.32 10.12
N ASN A 169 21.23 -10.39 9.72
CA ASN A 169 21.82 -11.71 9.52
C ASN A 169 22.81 -11.74 8.35
N ALA A 170 22.59 -10.90 7.33
CA ALA A 170 23.53 -10.72 6.23
C ALA A 170 24.78 -9.88 6.60
N GLY A 171 24.87 -9.43 7.86
CA GLY A 171 26.05 -8.69 8.38
C GLY A 171 25.92 -7.18 8.37
N ASN A 172 24.83 -6.61 7.84
CA ASN A 172 24.59 -5.19 7.94
C ASN A 172 24.20 -4.81 9.38
N LYS A 173 25.05 -4.07 10.07
CA LYS A 173 24.84 -3.61 11.45
C LYS A 173 24.42 -2.15 11.56
N ASN A 174 24.40 -1.43 10.44
CA ASN A 174 23.98 -0.04 10.38
C ASN A 174 22.62 0.05 9.66
N LEU A 175 21.57 -0.34 10.40
CA LEU A 175 20.21 -0.42 9.90
C LEU A 175 19.37 0.73 10.45
N GLU A 176 18.47 1.25 9.62
CA GLU A 176 17.50 2.24 10.04
C GLU A 176 16.64 1.72 11.21
N PRO A 177 16.32 2.58 12.19
CA PRO A 177 15.47 2.21 13.28
C PRO A 177 14.08 1.79 12.80
N ILE A 178 13.56 0.71 13.37
CA ILE A 178 12.15 0.31 13.24
C ILE A 178 11.50 0.36 14.62
N ARG A 179 10.19 0.56 14.68
CA ARG A 179 9.47 0.68 15.95
C ARG A 179 8.84 -0.62 16.42
N GLY A 180 8.49 -1.50 15.50
CA GLY A 180 7.83 -2.75 15.80
C GLY A 180 7.77 -3.70 14.62
N CYS A 181 6.97 -4.74 14.75
CA CYS A 181 6.60 -5.64 13.66
C CYS A 181 5.21 -5.31 13.12
N TYR A 182 4.86 -5.97 12.03
CA TYR A 182 3.57 -5.83 11.38
C TYR A 182 2.49 -6.63 12.14
N ILE A 183 1.24 -6.20 12.06
CA ILE A 183 0.08 -6.84 12.72
C ILE A 183 0.02 -8.35 12.47
N TYR A 184 0.37 -8.78 11.27
CA TYR A 184 0.45 -10.19 10.88
C TYR A 184 1.43 -10.98 11.75
N GLU A 185 2.64 -10.47 11.96
CA GLU A 185 3.66 -11.15 12.76
C GLU A 185 3.27 -11.23 14.23
N TYR A 186 2.64 -10.16 14.75
CA TYR A 186 2.11 -10.17 16.10
C TYR A 186 0.95 -11.18 16.26
N GLY A 187 0.02 -11.19 15.31
CA GLY A 187 -1.07 -12.16 15.30
C GLY A 187 -0.59 -13.60 15.26
N GLN A 188 0.47 -13.90 14.49
CA GLN A 188 1.07 -15.24 14.44
C GLN A 188 1.82 -15.61 15.73
N GLN A 189 2.30 -14.65 16.52
CA GLN A 189 2.84 -14.95 17.86
C GLN A 189 1.74 -15.41 18.81
N LEU A 190 0.52 -14.90 18.67
CA LEU A 190 -0.64 -15.29 19.49
C LEU A 190 -1.33 -16.56 18.98
N ASN A 191 -1.42 -16.72 17.66
CA ASN A 191 -1.97 -17.90 16.99
C ASN A 191 -1.15 -18.21 15.72
N PRO A 192 -0.26 -19.20 15.73
CA PRO A 192 0.57 -19.56 14.58
C PRO A 192 -0.20 -19.92 13.32
N ASP A 193 -1.45 -20.36 13.45
CA ASP A 193 -2.31 -20.77 12.33
C ASP A 193 -3.18 -19.60 11.82
N MET A 194 -3.03 -18.40 12.37
CA MET A 194 -3.75 -17.21 11.94
C MET A 194 -3.44 -16.92 10.48
N PHE A 195 -4.50 -16.67 9.71
CA PHE A 195 -4.40 -16.23 8.33
C PHE A 195 -4.73 -14.75 8.21
N MET A 196 -4.03 -14.04 7.35
CA MET A 196 -4.29 -12.64 7.05
C MET A 196 -4.49 -12.44 5.55
N GLN A 197 -5.41 -11.56 5.20
CA GLN A 197 -5.57 -11.10 3.82
C GLN A 197 -5.78 -9.60 3.78
N ILE A 198 -5.02 -8.93 2.94
CA ILE A 198 -5.16 -7.51 2.67
C ILE A 198 -5.61 -7.33 1.23
N PRO A 199 -6.87 -6.89 0.98
CA PRO A 199 -7.29 -6.48 -0.35
C PRO A 199 -6.78 -5.06 -0.61
N GLU A 200 -5.73 -4.93 -1.42
CA GLU A 200 -5.21 -3.66 -1.90
C GLU A 200 -5.91 -3.24 -3.18
N CYS A 201 -6.92 -2.40 -3.05
CA CYS A 201 -7.74 -1.94 -4.16
C CYS A 201 -7.16 -0.68 -4.79
N CYS A 202 -7.02 -0.63 -6.11
CA CYS A 202 -6.62 0.58 -6.80
C CYS A 202 -7.80 1.56 -6.98
N MET A 203 -7.52 2.85 -6.82
CA MET A 203 -8.53 3.91 -7.00
C MET A 203 -8.84 4.13 -8.48
N TRP A 204 -7.81 4.12 -9.31
CA TRP A 204 -7.90 4.42 -10.74
C TRP A 204 -7.36 3.27 -11.57
N TYR A 205 -7.92 3.16 -12.76
CA TYR A 205 -7.48 2.24 -13.80
C TYR A 205 -7.57 2.91 -15.17
N GLU A 206 -6.92 2.28 -16.13
CA GLU A 206 -6.97 2.63 -17.54
C GLU A 206 -7.54 1.45 -18.32
N PRO A 207 -8.55 1.65 -19.21
CA PRO A 207 -9.25 0.55 -19.89
C PRO A 207 -8.34 -0.43 -20.63
N ARG A 208 -7.21 0.01 -21.19
CA ARG A 208 -6.22 -0.86 -21.85
C ARG A 208 -5.59 -1.90 -20.92
N MET A 209 -5.74 -1.76 -19.60
CA MET A 209 -5.26 -2.77 -18.62
C MET A 209 -6.01 -4.12 -18.72
N TRP A 210 -7.09 -4.19 -19.50
CA TRP A 210 -7.74 -5.44 -19.85
C TRP A 210 -7.18 -6.09 -21.12
N ASP A 211 -6.40 -5.38 -21.91
CA ASP A 211 -5.89 -5.83 -23.22
C ASP A 211 -4.61 -6.69 -23.06
N ASN A 212 -4.72 -7.97 -23.38
CA ASN A 212 -3.60 -8.90 -23.32
C ASN A 212 -2.88 -9.05 -24.68
N THR A 213 -3.16 -8.17 -25.65
CA THR A 213 -2.47 -8.19 -26.95
C THR A 213 -0.97 -7.90 -26.74
N PRO A 214 -0.06 -8.71 -27.28
CA PRO A 214 1.37 -8.41 -27.22
C PRO A 214 1.71 -7.10 -27.94
N THR A 215 2.65 -6.36 -27.38
CA THR A 215 3.22 -5.14 -27.99
C THR A 215 4.59 -5.41 -28.60
N GLU A 216 5.16 -4.43 -29.30
CA GLU A 216 6.57 -4.49 -29.70
C GLU A 216 7.55 -4.18 -28.56
N THR A 217 7.09 -3.50 -27.52
CA THR A 217 7.87 -3.16 -26.33
C THR A 217 8.12 -4.41 -25.49
N THR A 218 9.35 -4.57 -24.97
CA THR A 218 9.65 -5.61 -23.99
C THR A 218 9.29 -5.15 -22.59
N LEU A 219 9.13 -6.10 -21.66
CA LEU A 219 8.95 -5.78 -20.25
C LEU A 219 10.13 -4.98 -19.68
N GLY A 220 11.35 -5.28 -20.13
CA GLY A 220 12.55 -4.53 -19.75
C GLY A 220 12.47 -3.06 -20.18
N GLU A 221 12.05 -2.79 -21.42
CA GLU A 221 11.89 -1.41 -21.91
C GLU A 221 10.82 -0.63 -21.14
N ALA A 222 9.69 -1.28 -20.80
CA ALA A 222 8.64 -0.65 -19.98
C ALA A 222 9.14 -0.33 -18.56
N LEU A 223 9.91 -1.25 -17.95
CA LEU A 223 10.50 -1.05 -16.62
C LEU A 223 11.55 0.07 -16.65
N ASP A 224 12.41 0.12 -17.68
CA ASP A 224 13.43 1.15 -17.83
C ASP A 224 12.82 2.54 -18.06
N TYR A 225 11.68 2.61 -18.77
CA TYR A 225 10.91 3.83 -18.88
C TYR A 225 10.44 4.33 -17.50
N GLY A 226 9.79 3.46 -16.72
CA GLY A 226 9.31 3.81 -15.39
C GLY A 226 10.44 4.23 -14.45
N GLN A 227 11.55 3.48 -14.42
CA GLN A 227 12.72 3.82 -13.63
C GLN A 227 13.27 5.22 -13.98
N LYS A 228 13.42 5.50 -15.28
CA LYS A 228 13.89 6.82 -15.74
C LYS A 228 12.94 7.95 -15.33
N ALA A 229 11.63 7.71 -15.38
CA ALA A 229 10.62 8.68 -14.95
C ALA A 229 10.74 8.97 -13.44
N MET A 230 10.91 7.91 -12.63
CA MET A 230 11.10 8.04 -11.19
C MET A 230 12.44 8.67 -10.81
N ASP A 231 13.54 8.38 -11.51
CA ASP A 231 14.82 9.02 -11.29
C ASP A 231 14.75 10.54 -11.56
N GLY A 232 14.01 10.94 -12.58
CA GLY A 232 13.78 12.35 -12.88
C GLY A 232 13.06 13.08 -11.75
N VAL A 233 11.95 12.54 -11.25
CA VAL A 233 11.21 13.17 -10.15
C VAL A 233 11.99 13.11 -8.83
N ASN A 234 12.71 12.04 -8.56
CA ASN A 234 13.55 11.92 -7.36
C ASN A 234 14.68 12.98 -7.35
N SER A 235 15.32 13.22 -8.49
CA SER A 235 16.36 14.26 -8.63
C SER A 235 15.76 15.66 -8.40
N PHE A 236 14.58 15.92 -8.95
CA PHE A 236 13.85 17.16 -8.73
C PHE A 236 13.48 17.35 -7.24
N MET A 237 12.89 16.33 -6.62
CA MET A 237 12.50 16.35 -5.21
C MET A 237 13.69 16.59 -4.30
N LEU A 238 14.81 15.89 -4.56
CA LEU A 238 16.04 16.04 -3.75
C LEU A 238 16.58 17.47 -3.82
N ARG A 239 16.60 18.08 -5.00
CA ARG A 239 17.00 19.48 -5.15
C ARG A 239 16.08 20.41 -4.35
N VAL A 240 14.77 20.35 -4.58
CA VAL A 240 13.78 21.21 -3.89
C VAL A 240 13.87 21.02 -2.37
N TRP A 241 13.97 19.77 -1.92
CA TRP A 241 14.07 19.44 -0.50
C TRP A 241 15.30 20.06 0.16
N ASN A 242 16.48 19.91 -0.48
CA ASN A 242 17.73 20.48 0.03
C ASN A 242 17.70 22.02 0.07
N GLU A 243 17.07 22.65 -0.91
CA GLU A 243 16.90 24.10 -0.92
C GLU A 243 15.89 24.59 0.13
N ALA A 244 14.83 23.81 0.39
CA ALA A 244 13.80 24.14 1.38
C ALA A 244 14.29 23.94 2.82
N LEU A 245 15.05 22.87 3.12
CA LEU A 245 15.46 22.45 4.47
C LEU A 245 15.94 23.59 5.39
N PRO A 246 16.83 24.50 4.96
CA PRO A 246 17.31 25.61 5.81
C PRO A 246 16.22 26.62 6.19
N HIS A 247 15.08 26.59 5.49
CA HIS A 247 13.98 27.52 5.65
C HIS A 247 12.78 26.93 6.39
N LEU A 248 12.73 25.59 6.60
CA LEU A 248 11.67 24.91 7.32
C LEU A 248 11.84 25.15 8.83
N LYS A 249 10.82 25.62 9.49
CA LYS A 249 10.85 26.04 10.92
C LYS A 249 9.84 25.31 11.79
N THR A 250 8.71 24.86 11.23
CA THR A 250 7.60 24.32 12.02
C THR A 250 7.77 22.85 12.36
N GLY A 251 8.47 22.08 11.54
CA GLY A 251 8.70 20.65 11.77
C GLY A 251 7.43 19.78 11.81
N GLY A 252 6.32 20.20 11.24
CA GLY A 252 5.03 19.53 11.36
C GLY A 252 4.94 18.17 10.67
N VAL A 253 3.76 17.55 10.76
CA VAL A 253 3.48 16.17 10.31
C VAL A 253 3.78 15.92 8.81
N TYR A 254 3.67 16.94 7.98
CA TYR A 254 4.01 16.84 6.56
C TYR A 254 5.52 16.78 6.35
N LYS A 255 6.29 17.51 7.16
CA LYS A 255 7.75 17.40 7.14
C LYS A 255 8.19 16.01 7.61
N GLU A 256 7.60 15.47 8.67
CA GLU A 256 7.90 14.11 9.15
C GLU A 256 7.59 13.05 8.06
N MET A 257 6.48 13.18 7.37
CA MET A 257 6.15 12.35 6.21
C MET A 257 7.21 12.47 5.11
N MET A 258 7.64 13.69 4.80
CA MET A 258 8.64 13.92 3.76
C MET A 258 10.04 13.49 4.19
N ASP A 259 10.42 13.63 5.45
CA ASP A 259 11.70 13.09 5.96
C ASP A 259 11.79 11.58 5.71
N GLU A 260 10.71 10.82 5.95
CA GLU A 260 10.68 9.39 5.63
C GLU A 260 10.72 9.12 4.13
N TRP A 261 9.99 9.89 3.32
CA TRP A 261 9.97 9.69 1.86
C TRP A 261 11.29 10.05 1.19
N MET A 262 12.00 11.05 1.72
CA MET A 262 13.28 11.47 1.18
C MET A 262 14.44 10.57 1.60
N ALA A 263 14.33 9.83 2.70
CA ALA A 263 15.40 8.94 3.16
C ALA A 263 15.85 7.91 2.11
N PRO A 264 14.95 7.13 1.46
CA PRO A 264 15.36 6.22 0.39
C PRO A 264 15.85 6.95 -0.86
N VAL A 265 15.33 8.13 -1.19
CA VAL A 265 15.82 8.94 -2.31
C VAL A 265 17.26 9.37 -2.05
N ILE A 266 17.54 9.92 -0.87
CA ILE A 266 18.90 10.31 -0.45
C ILE A 266 19.83 9.09 -0.46
N SER A 267 19.38 7.95 0.09
CA SER A 267 20.16 6.71 0.13
C SER A 267 20.45 6.15 -1.27
N ALA A 268 19.51 6.21 -2.20
CA ALA A 268 19.71 5.76 -3.58
C ALA A 268 20.79 6.58 -4.32
N TYR A 269 20.90 7.88 -4.01
CA TYR A 269 21.96 8.73 -4.57
C TYR A 269 23.31 8.57 -3.87
N THR A 270 23.32 8.05 -2.64
CA THR A 270 24.57 7.86 -1.87
C THR A 270 25.10 6.42 -1.93
N ASN A 271 24.22 5.44 -2.16
CA ASN A 271 24.56 4.02 -2.22
C ASN A 271 24.06 3.40 -3.53
N VAL A 272 24.95 2.82 -4.30
CA VAL A 272 24.66 2.15 -5.56
C VAL A 272 23.67 0.98 -5.36
N THR A 273 22.52 1.11 -6.01
CA THR A 273 21.56 0.05 -6.42
C THR A 273 21.27 -1.10 -5.46
N ASP A 274 20.04 -1.12 -4.93
CA ASP A 274 19.46 -2.33 -4.35
C ASP A 274 19.15 -3.35 -5.49
N PRO A 275 19.82 -4.52 -5.51
CA PRO A 275 19.56 -5.56 -6.52
C PRO A 275 18.17 -6.20 -6.37
N ALA A 276 17.37 -5.86 -5.36
CA ALA A 276 16.04 -6.44 -5.12
C ALA A 276 15.03 -6.17 -6.25
N PHE A 277 15.31 -5.22 -7.15
CA PHE A 277 14.50 -4.92 -8.33
C PHE A 277 15.13 -5.36 -9.65
N SER A 278 16.23 -6.12 -9.63
CA SER A 278 16.78 -6.71 -10.84
C SER A 278 15.92 -7.90 -11.28
N PHE A 279 15.06 -7.66 -12.25
CA PHE A 279 14.34 -8.75 -12.91
C PHE A 279 15.31 -9.65 -13.68
N ASP A 280 15.04 -10.97 -13.65
CA ASP A 280 15.74 -11.93 -14.53
C ASP A 280 15.70 -11.42 -15.98
N GLU A 281 16.84 -11.42 -16.64
CA GLU A 281 17.01 -11.07 -18.06
C GLU A 281 16.00 -11.76 -18.97
N LYS A 282 15.62 -13.00 -18.66
CA LYS A 282 14.58 -13.73 -19.39
C LYS A 282 13.19 -13.12 -19.24
N ILE A 283 12.89 -12.54 -18.08
CA ILE A 283 11.63 -11.82 -17.85
C ILE A 283 11.67 -10.51 -18.62
N ARG A 284 12.76 -9.76 -18.50
CA ARG A 284 12.94 -8.49 -19.19
C ARG A 284 12.84 -8.60 -20.71
N ALA A 285 13.31 -9.69 -21.29
CA ALA A 285 13.29 -9.93 -22.74
C ALA A 285 11.91 -10.30 -23.32
N LYS A 286 10.92 -10.60 -22.47
CA LYS A 286 9.56 -10.91 -22.93
C LYS A 286 8.88 -9.69 -23.52
N LYS A 287 8.10 -9.88 -24.58
CA LYS A 287 7.20 -8.83 -25.08
C LYS A 287 6.12 -8.55 -24.04
N ALA A 288 5.96 -7.27 -23.70
CA ALA A 288 4.88 -6.84 -22.82
C ALA A 288 3.54 -6.91 -23.56
N THR A 289 2.50 -7.31 -22.88
CA THR A 289 1.13 -7.05 -23.36
C THR A 289 0.79 -5.56 -23.16
N VAL A 290 -0.23 -5.07 -23.85
CA VAL A 290 -0.74 -3.71 -23.65
C VAL A 290 -1.06 -3.46 -22.17
N ALA A 291 -1.72 -4.44 -21.50
CA ALA A 291 -2.05 -4.36 -20.08
C ALA A 291 -0.80 -4.22 -19.18
N GLU A 292 0.26 -5.01 -19.46
CA GLU A 292 1.50 -4.96 -18.70
C GLU A 292 2.25 -3.65 -18.91
N LYS A 293 2.36 -3.19 -20.16
CA LYS A 293 3.00 -1.92 -20.51
C LYS A 293 2.31 -0.75 -19.81
N VAL A 294 0.99 -0.61 -19.99
CA VAL A 294 0.19 0.48 -19.38
C VAL A 294 0.19 0.36 -17.84
N GLY A 295 0.17 -0.86 -17.32
CA GLY A 295 0.23 -1.11 -15.88
C GLY A 295 1.54 -0.64 -15.24
N VAL A 296 2.66 -0.79 -15.92
CA VAL A 296 4.00 -0.36 -15.44
C VAL A 296 4.21 1.12 -15.70
N GLU A 297 4.14 1.57 -16.95
CA GLU A 297 4.45 2.95 -17.32
C GLU A 297 3.46 3.94 -16.68
N GLY A 298 2.15 3.68 -16.77
CA GLY A 298 1.14 4.55 -16.18
C GLY A 298 1.15 4.59 -14.65
N HIS A 299 1.60 3.50 -14.00
CA HIS A 299 1.85 3.52 -12.57
C HIS A 299 2.92 4.56 -12.20
N ASP A 300 4.07 4.51 -12.86
CA ASP A 300 5.20 5.36 -12.50
C ASP A 300 4.94 6.81 -12.94
N ASP A 301 4.24 7.02 -14.05
CA ASP A 301 3.77 8.36 -14.46
C ASP A 301 2.80 8.97 -13.45
N LEU A 302 1.87 8.19 -12.90
CA LEU A 302 0.97 8.66 -11.86
C LEU A 302 1.71 8.91 -10.53
N TYR A 303 2.66 8.05 -10.17
CA TYR A 303 3.42 8.18 -8.93
C TYR A 303 4.33 9.43 -8.92
N ARG A 304 4.78 9.93 -10.06
CA ARG A 304 5.47 11.23 -10.14
C ARG A 304 4.65 12.36 -9.52
N MET A 305 3.32 12.38 -9.78
CA MET A 305 2.44 13.38 -9.16
C MET A 305 2.43 13.25 -7.64
N PHE A 306 2.23 12.03 -7.13
CA PHE A 306 2.12 11.82 -5.68
C PHE A 306 3.42 12.14 -4.96
N SER A 307 4.56 11.89 -5.60
CA SER A 307 5.87 12.19 -5.05
C SER A 307 6.01 13.69 -4.77
N VAL A 308 5.59 14.55 -5.68
CA VAL A 308 5.68 16.02 -5.48
C VAL A 308 4.57 16.57 -4.56
N GLY A 309 3.45 15.87 -4.41
CA GLY A 309 2.34 16.34 -3.56
C GLY A 309 2.74 16.51 -2.09
N GLY A 310 3.58 15.63 -1.57
CA GLY A 310 4.12 15.76 -0.20
C GLY A 310 4.97 17.01 0.00
N LEU A 311 5.77 17.40 -1.01
CA LEU A 311 6.52 18.66 -0.99
C LEU A 311 5.57 19.86 -0.91
N ILE A 312 4.53 19.92 -1.75
CA ILE A 312 3.54 21.01 -1.75
C ILE A 312 2.94 21.15 -0.34
N ARG A 313 2.46 20.08 0.25
CA ARG A 313 1.84 20.10 1.59
C ARG A 313 2.80 20.58 2.68
N THR A 314 4.07 20.21 2.58
CA THR A 314 5.10 20.66 3.52
C THR A 314 5.38 22.15 3.33
N LEU A 315 5.57 22.60 2.09
CA LEU A 315 5.85 24.01 1.80
C LEU A 315 4.67 24.90 2.13
N GLU A 316 3.44 24.50 1.85
CA GLU A 316 2.22 25.23 2.22
C GLU A 316 2.07 25.38 3.73
N ALA A 317 2.28 24.32 4.50
CA ALA A 317 2.23 24.37 5.97
C ALA A 317 3.27 25.35 6.56
N GLU A 318 4.47 25.39 5.97
CA GLU A 318 5.50 26.36 6.37
C GLU A 318 5.13 27.81 5.96
N LEU A 319 4.54 27.99 4.78
CA LEU A 319 4.08 29.30 4.29
C LEU A 319 2.95 29.86 5.16
N GLU A 320 1.99 29.02 5.55
CA GLU A 320 0.91 29.39 6.49
C GLU A 320 1.46 29.84 7.85
N ALA A 321 2.58 29.26 8.29
CA ALA A 321 3.28 29.64 9.51
C ALA A 321 4.20 30.87 9.36
N GLY A 322 4.16 31.57 8.23
CA GLY A 322 4.98 32.75 7.96
C GLY A 322 6.31 32.43 7.27
N GLY A 323 6.31 31.45 6.38
CA GLY A 323 7.48 31.01 5.60
C GLY A 323 8.08 32.12 4.72
N SER A 324 9.30 31.87 4.23
CA SER A 324 10.11 32.81 3.45
C SER A 324 9.70 32.90 1.97
N GLU A 325 10.13 33.97 1.29
CA GLU A 325 9.98 34.10 -0.17
C GLU A 325 10.64 32.94 -0.95
N VAL A 326 11.71 32.36 -0.40
CA VAL A 326 12.36 31.16 -0.97
C VAL A 326 11.37 29.98 -1.02
N LEU A 327 10.68 29.70 0.10
CA LEU A 327 9.66 28.65 0.15
C LEU A 327 8.49 28.92 -0.79
N ALA A 328 8.08 30.18 -0.93
CA ALA A 328 7.02 30.56 -1.87
C ALA A 328 7.44 30.31 -3.33
N GLY A 329 8.69 30.63 -3.69
CA GLY A 329 9.25 30.35 -5.00
C GLY A 329 9.31 28.84 -5.30
N LEU A 330 9.81 28.05 -4.34
CA LEU A 330 9.89 26.59 -4.47
C LEU A 330 8.49 25.97 -4.56
N ASN A 331 7.52 26.45 -3.79
CA ASN A 331 6.15 25.95 -3.87
C ASN A 331 5.53 26.20 -5.25
N GLY A 332 5.75 27.40 -5.80
CA GLY A 332 5.30 27.72 -7.16
C GLY A 332 5.91 26.81 -8.22
N GLU A 333 7.20 26.49 -8.11
CA GLU A 333 7.90 25.57 -9.00
C GLU A 333 7.32 24.14 -8.91
N VAL A 334 7.09 23.63 -7.68
CA VAL A 334 6.55 22.28 -7.47
C VAL A 334 5.11 22.18 -7.99
N ILE A 335 4.28 23.21 -7.80
CA ILE A 335 2.93 23.29 -8.36
C ILE A 335 2.97 23.26 -9.89
N GLY A 336 3.89 24.02 -10.50
CA GLY A 336 4.09 24.00 -11.95
C GLY A 336 4.45 22.61 -12.48
N THR A 337 5.39 21.94 -11.81
CA THR A 337 5.80 20.57 -12.14
C THR A 337 4.64 19.57 -11.98
N LEU A 338 3.83 19.71 -10.91
CA LEU A 338 2.64 18.88 -10.72
C LEU A 338 1.65 19.05 -11.88
N GLN A 339 1.44 20.29 -12.33
CA GLN A 339 0.54 20.57 -13.47
C GLN A 339 1.05 19.95 -14.78
N GLU A 340 2.37 19.95 -15.01
CA GLU A 340 2.97 19.28 -16.17
C GLU A 340 2.73 17.77 -16.12
N TYR A 341 2.88 17.13 -14.95
CA TYR A 341 2.61 15.70 -14.79
C TYR A 341 1.12 15.37 -14.98
N ASP A 342 0.21 16.20 -14.47
CA ASP A 342 -1.24 16.01 -14.65
C ASP A 342 -1.65 16.13 -16.12
N ASN A 343 -1.14 17.13 -16.81
CA ASN A 343 -1.36 17.30 -18.25
C ASN A 343 -0.84 16.08 -19.03
N TYR A 344 0.38 15.62 -18.72
CA TYR A 344 0.97 14.43 -19.35
C TYR A 344 0.09 13.18 -19.16
N LEU A 345 -0.41 12.98 -17.95
CA LEU A 345 -1.30 11.84 -17.65
C LEU A 345 -2.59 11.91 -18.46
N HIS A 346 -3.23 13.07 -18.57
CA HIS A 346 -4.46 13.25 -19.33
C HIS A 346 -4.26 13.11 -20.85
N ASP A 347 -3.08 13.48 -21.35
CA ASP A 347 -2.75 13.35 -22.78
C ASP A 347 -2.44 11.89 -23.18
N ASN A 348 -1.99 11.04 -22.24
CA ASN A 348 -1.51 9.71 -22.55
C ASN A 348 -2.40 8.57 -22.05
N TYR A 349 -3.27 8.83 -21.05
CA TYR A 349 -4.08 7.82 -20.39
C TYR A 349 -5.55 8.24 -20.22
N THR A 350 -6.45 7.28 -20.37
CA THR A 350 -7.86 7.44 -19.98
C THR A 350 -8.01 6.99 -18.53
N ILE A 351 -7.94 7.93 -17.59
CA ILE A 351 -7.97 7.62 -16.15
C ILE A 351 -9.42 7.55 -15.69
N LEU A 352 -9.83 6.36 -15.25
CA LEU A 352 -11.17 6.10 -14.71
C LEU A 352 -11.08 5.69 -13.26
N ALA A 353 -11.99 6.20 -12.43
CA ALA A 353 -12.13 5.73 -11.05
C ALA A 353 -12.94 4.42 -11.02
N HIS A 354 -12.48 3.47 -10.22
CA HIS A 354 -13.29 2.28 -9.92
C HIS A 354 -14.56 2.67 -9.16
N PRO A 355 -15.75 2.19 -9.56
CA PRO A 355 -16.96 2.42 -8.79
C PRO A 355 -16.82 1.86 -7.37
N ILE A 356 -17.10 2.66 -6.34
CA ILE A 356 -16.95 2.28 -4.93
C ILE A 356 -17.69 0.97 -4.63
N ARG A 357 -18.91 0.78 -5.17
CA ARG A 357 -19.67 -0.47 -5.02
C ARG A 357 -18.92 -1.71 -5.50
N ASN A 358 -18.11 -1.58 -6.56
CA ASN A 358 -17.32 -2.68 -7.10
C ASN A 358 -16.16 -3.02 -6.15
N LEU A 359 -15.50 -2.00 -5.62
CA LEU A 359 -14.42 -2.18 -4.64
C LEU A 359 -14.95 -2.80 -3.32
N VAL A 360 -16.10 -2.30 -2.82
CA VAL A 360 -16.76 -2.85 -1.62
C VAL A 360 -17.14 -4.31 -1.82
N GLY A 361 -17.87 -4.63 -2.90
CA GLY A 361 -18.33 -5.99 -3.17
C GLY A 361 -17.19 -6.97 -3.40
N MET A 362 -16.15 -6.55 -4.15
CA MET A 362 -14.97 -7.35 -4.41
C MET A 362 -14.19 -7.59 -3.11
N SER A 363 -13.94 -6.56 -2.30
CA SER A 363 -13.21 -6.71 -1.03
C SER A 363 -13.99 -7.58 -0.05
N LEU A 364 -15.30 -7.38 0.12
CA LEU A 364 -16.11 -8.22 0.99
C LEU A 364 -16.08 -9.67 0.55
N GLY A 365 -16.30 -9.95 -0.74
CA GLY A 365 -16.25 -11.31 -1.26
C GLY A 365 -14.89 -11.97 -1.03
N SER A 366 -13.79 -11.25 -1.20
CA SER A 366 -12.44 -11.78 -0.95
C SER A 366 -12.20 -12.06 0.54
N ILE A 367 -12.68 -11.18 1.42
CA ILE A 367 -12.61 -11.36 2.89
C ILE A 367 -13.37 -12.63 3.31
N LEU A 368 -14.58 -12.85 2.80
CA LEU A 368 -15.38 -14.01 3.12
C LEU A 368 -14.71 -15.32 2.69
N HIS A 369 -14.20 -15.39 1.46
CA HIS A 369 -13.44 -16.57 0.99
C HIS A 369 -12.18 -16.80 1.81
N SER A 370 -11.47 -15.75 2.19
CA SER A 370 -10.27 -15.86 3.01
C SER A 370 -10.56 -16.29 4.45
N ALA A 371 -11.67 -15.84 5.02
CA ALA A 371 -12.14 -16.28 6.33
C ALA A 371 -12.50 -17.77 6.32
N GLU A 372 -13.24 -18.25 5.30
CA GLU A 372 -13.54 -19.66 5.13
C GLU A 372 -12.28 -20.51 4.96
N PHE A 373 -11.30 -20.05 4.20
CA PHE A 373 -10.00 -20.71 4.07
C PHE A 373 -9.27 -20.81 5.42
N ALA A 374 -9.23 -19.72 6.20
CA ALA A 374 -8.61 -19.69 7.53
C ALA A 374 -9.27 -20.70 8.51
N LYS A 375 -10.60 -20.81 8.47
CA LYS A 375 -11.39 -21.78 9.23
C LYS A 375 -11.04 -23.22 8.83
N GLY A 376 -10.84 -23.48 7.55
CA GLY A 376 -10.40 -24.78 7.02
C GLY A 376 -9.00 -25.15 7.49
N LYS A 377 -8.07 -24.22 7.52
CA LYS A 377 -6.70 -24.44 8.07
C LYS A 377 -6.74 -24.90 9.53
N GLN A 378 -7.50 -24.21 10.38
CA GLN A 378 -7.61 -24.57 11.79
C GLN A 378 -8.27 -25.95 12.01
N ARG A 379 -9.31 -26.26 11.24
CA ARG A 379 -9.94 -27.59 11.29
C ARG A 379 -8.96 -28.71 10.89
N ALA A 380 -8.11 -28.46 9.90
CA ALA A 380 -7.08 -29.42 9.48
C ALA A 380 -6.02 -29.65 10.56
N VAL A 381 -5.59 -28.59 11.26
CA VAL A 381 -4.63 -28.71 12.39
C VAL A 381 -5.23 -29.48 13.55
N VAL A 382 -6.47 -29.19 13.92
CA VAL A 382 -7.21 -29.91 15.00
C VAL A 382 -7.43 -31.39 14.66
N SER A 383 -7.59 -31.72 13.38
CA SER A 383 -7.78 -33.12 12.93
C SER A 383 -6.48 -33.90 12.72
N GLY A 384 -5.31 -33.28 12.92
CA GLY A 384 -4.01 -33.92 12.72
C GLY A 384 -3.59 -34.04 11.24
N TYR A 385 -4.35 -33.48 10.32
CA TYR A 385 -3.97 -33.38 8.92
C TYR A 385 -3.25 -32.06 8.67
N LYS A 386 -1.96 -32.13 8.33
CA LYS A 386 -1.28 -31.00 7.69
C LYS A 386 -1.73 -30.96 6.24
N LEU A 387 -2.33 -29.85 5.83
CA LEU A 387 -2.56 -29.55 4.40
C LEU A 387 -1.24 -29.30 3.71
#